data_418a0d9bfd29a654716173140bd63aea
#
_entry.id   418a0d9bfd29a654716173140bd63aea
#
_cell.length_a   1.000
_cell.length_b   1.000
_cell.length_c   1.000
_cell.angle_alpha   90.00
_cell.angle_beta   90.00
_cell.angle_gamma   90.00
#
_symmetry.space_group_name_H-M   'P 1'
#
loop_
_entity.id
_entity.type
_entity.pdbx_description
1 polymer ?
#
loop_
_entity_poly.entity_id
_entity_poly.type
_entity_poly.pdbx_seq_one_letter_code
_entity_poly.pdbx_strand_id
1 'polypeptide(L)'
;MGIPPAGYLEFFTVGRNDQIERLNSHLTGGGGYALLLKANYGSGKSHLLQMIREKAVVSQFATSLVILDANSGVRFNRMDQILGAILQNLKIDNNGGSSNGLARTLDFLADSAERAKSNSNTKSYRFWAEVTNNWKWDSSAKLMSPALFVAFRAWAATKSQPVRDLIIDWLSFPANYRTQRKKLYRALVSDLNTHFRDPRSDYQIYSDGVVSFHTSQYKSCWNALEDINQMCSAAGLKGMVILFDEFEDVLTNINNINHKEAAFGNLFRFVSGDPFTGKTFYAVTPSFIQRCVNLLITNNRWNFDYGQFDNLETFEMSPLSEQNLLDLAERIAAVHERAYSYNITPNTKAKIKRKVIEAAKSVVQDRARQAIKQAVGVLDDDLPK
;
A
#
# COMPACT_ATOMS: atom_id res chain seq x y z
N MET A 1 18.67 -9.56 0.49
CA MET A 1 17.63 -8.96 -0.35
C MET A 1 17.28 -9.95 -1.44
N GLY A 2 16.02 -10.10 -1.80
CA GLY A 2 15.59 -11.14 -2.75
C GLY A 2 14.36 -10.71 -3.54
N ILE A 3 14.16 -9.38 -3.70
CA ILE A 3 13.08 -8.82 -4.52
C ILE A 3 13.70 -8.41 -5.85
N PRO A 4 13.19 -8.94 -6.98
CA PRO A 4 13.65 -8.53 -8.30
C PRO A 4 13.40 -7.04 -8.57
N PRO A 5 14.17 -6.41 -9.47
CA PRO A 5 13.90 -5.05 -9.91
C PRO A 5 12.50 -4.92 -10.55
N ALA A 6 11.92 -3.73 -10.48
CA ALA A 6 10.66 -3.42 -11.14
C ALA A 6 10.75 -3.74 -12.65
N GLY A 7 9.71 -4.33 -13.22
CA GLY A 7 9.65 -4.77 -14.61
C GLY A 7 10.21 -6.19 -14.87
N TYR A 8 10.88 -6.81 -13.90
CA TYR A 8 11.37 -8.20 -14.01
C TYR A 8 10.63 -9.18 -13.09
N LEU A 9 9.63 -8.72 -12.35
CA LEU A 9 8.90 -9.56 -11.39
C LEU A 9 8.29 -10.78 -12.06
N GLU A 10 7.62 -10.62 -13.19
CA GLU A 10 6.99 -11.73 -13.92
C GLU A 10 8.03 -12.75 -14.41
N PHE A 11 9.17 -12.28 -14.88
CA PHE A 11 10.28 -13.15 -15.32
C PHE A 11 10.80 -14.02 -14.17
N PHE A 12 10.89 -13.51 -12.94
CA PHE A 12 11.35 -14.27 -11.78
C PHE A 12 10.24 -15.02 -11.03
N THR A 13 8.98 -14.90 -11.48
CA THR A 13 7.87 -15.62 -10.88
C THR A 13 7.79 -17.04 -11.48
N VAL A 14 7.95 -18.05 -10.65
CA VAL A 14 7.91 -19.47 -11.02
C VAL A 14 6.90 -20.22 -10.17
N GLY A 15 6.17 -21.15 -10.76
CA GLY A 15 5.26 -22.06 -10.04
C GLY A 15 4.12 -21.35 -9.29
N ARG A 16 3.67 -20.16 -9.77
CA ARG A 16 2.68 -19.32 -9.11
C ARG A 16 1.46 -18.97 -9.97
N ASN A 17 1.32 -19.56 -11.16
CA ASN A 17 0.30 -19.16 -12.12
C ASN A 17 -1.12 -19.26 -11.53
N ASP A 18 -1.50 -20.40 -10.95
CA ASP A 18 -2.82 -20.61 -10.35
C ASP A 18 -3.08 -19.63 -9.18
N GLN A 19 -2.03 -19.33 -8.41
CA GLN A 19 -2.10 -18.40 -7.30
C GLN A 19 -2.32 -16.97 -7.81
N ILE A 20 -1.63 -16.58 -8.86
CA ILE A 20 -1.77 -15.25 -9.50
C ILE A 20 -3.16 -15.12 -10.12
N GLU A 21 -3.68 -16.15 -10.78
CA GLU A 21 -5.03 -16.14 -11.35
C GLU A 21 -6.09 -15.95 -10.26
N ARG A 22 -5.98 -16.66 -9.15
CA ARG A 22 -6.89 -16.53 -8.01
C ARG A 22 -6.81 -15.13 -7.38
N LEU A 23 -5.61 -14.57 -7.25
CA LEU A 23 -5.42 -13.20 -6.75
C LEU A 23 -5.95 -12.15 -7.73
N ASN A 24 -5.80 -12.37 -9.04
CA ASN A 24 -6.40 -11.51 -10.05
C ASN A 24 -7.93 -11.55 -10.01
N SER A 25 -8.52 -12.72 -9.83
CA SER A 25 -9.98 -12.84 -9.68
C SER A 25 -10.49 -12.14 -8.41
N HIS A 26 -9.76 -12.19 -7.30
CA HIS A 26 -10.06 -11.41 -6.10
C HIS A 26 -9.93 -9.90 -6.36
N LEU A 27 -8.91 -9.49 -7.10
CA LEU A 27 -8.66 -8.08 -7.43
C LEU A 27 -9.75 -7.49 -8.34
N THR A 28 -10.19 -8.24 -9.37
CA THR A 28 -11.09 -7.75 -10.42
C THR A 28 -12.53 -8.22 -10.25
N GLY A 29 -12.77 -9.21 -9.44
CA GLY A 29 -14.08 -9.86 -9.22
C GLY A 29 -14.74 -9.42 -7.92
N GLY A 30 -15.79 -10.15 -7.55
CA GLY A 30 -16.61 -9.89 -6.37
C GLY A 30 -16.03 -10.41 -5.04
N GLY A 31 -14.71 -10.59 -4.91
CA GLY A 31 -14.08 -10.96 -3.63
C GLY A 31 -14.26 -9.89 -2.55
N GLY A 32 -14.05 -10.25 -1.28
CA GLY A 32 -14.12 -9.34 -0.15
C GLY A 32 -13.16 -8.14 -0.26
N TYR A 33 -13.27 -7.19 0.65
CA TYR A 33 -12.42 -6.00 0.66
C TYR A 33 -10.99 -6.27 1.11
N ALA A 34 -10.75 -7.35 1.85
CA ALA A 34 -9.44 -7.69 2.39
C ALA A 34 -9.10 -9.16 2.20
N LEU A 35 -7.82 -9.46 1.91
CA LEU A 35 -7.30 -10.82 1.78
C LEU A 35 -5.97 -10.96 2.53
N LEU A 36 -5.89 -11.95 3.43
CA LEU A 36 -4.69 -12.29 4.15
C LEU A 36 -3.89 -13.37 3.39
N LEU A 37 -2.70 -13.03 2.94
CA LEU A 37 -1.75 -13.92 2.27
C LEU A 37 -0.91 -14.63 3.31
N LYS A 38 -1.25 -15.88 3.62
CA LYS A 38 -0.55 -16.70 4.61
C LYS A 38 0.62 -17.43 3.97
N ALA A 39 1.82 -17.16 4.45
CA ALA A 39 2.99 -17.91 4.04
C ALA A 39 4.13 -17.77 5.06
N ASN A 40 5.01 -18.77 5.09
CA ASN A 40 6.20 -18.72 5.95
C ASN A 40 7.19 -17.66 5.50
N TYR A 41 8.11 -17.28 6.40
CA TYR A 41 9.22 -16.42 6.03
C TYR A 41 10.02 -17.00 4.86
N GLY A 42 10.54 -16.14 3.99
CA GLY A 42 11.32 -16.59 2.82
C GLY A 42 10.53 -17.27 1.70
N SER A 43 9.21 -17.42 1.81
CA SER A 43 8.37 -18.08 0.78
C SER A 43 8.01 -17.18 -0.41
N GLY A 44 8.40 -15.89 -0.39
CA GLY A 44 8.13 -14.94 -1.46
C GLY A 44 6.88 -14.10 -1.28
N LYS A 45 6.40 -13.85 -0.04
CA LYS A 45 5.25 -12.96 0.25
C LYS A 45 5.43 -11.57 -0.38
N SER A 46 6.54 -10.91 -0.08
CA SER A 46 6.84 -9.57 -0.62
C SER A 46 6.91 -9.55 -2.15
N HIS A 47 7.46 -10.62 -2.76
CA HIS A 47 7.47 -10.78 -4.21
C HIS A 47 6.04 -10.87 -4.77
N LEU A 48 5.17 -11.67 -4.13
CA LEU A 48 3.78 -11.81 -4.56
C LEU A 48 2.99 -10.50 -4.37
N LEU A 49 3.21 -9.77 -3.27
CA LEU A 49 2.61 -8.43 -3.09
C LEU A 49 3.04 -7.47 -4.20
N GLN A 50 4.32 -7.46 -4.59
CA GLN A 50 4.78 -6.65 -5.72
C GLN A 50 4.13 -7.06 -7.04
N MET A 51 3.96 -8.37 -7.29
CA MET A 51 3.23 -8.88 -8.46
C MET A 51 1.77 -8.40 -8.47
N ILE A 52 1.08 -8.48 -7.33
CA ILE A 52 -0.29 -7.96 -7.18
C ILE A 52 -0.31 -6.46 -7.48
N ARG A 53 0.66 -5.70 -6.96
CA ARG A 53 0.79 -4.28 -7.21
C ARG A 53 0.92 -3.95 -8.69
N GLU A 54 1.82 -4.63 -9.42
CA GLU A 54 1.98 -4.43 -10.87
C GLU A 54 0.71 -4.78 -11.64
N LYS A 55 0.09 -5.91 -11.33
CA LYS A 55 -1.19 -6.34 -11.94
C LYS A 55 -2.32 -5.35 -11.63
N ALA A 56 -2.40 -4.82 -10.41
CA ALA A 56 -3.38 -3.81 -10.03
C ALA A 56 -3.21 -2.52 -10.84
N VAL A 57 -1.98 -2.04 -11.03
CA VAL A 57 -1.70 -0.86 -11.86
C VAL A 57 -2.09 -1.10 -13.31
N VAL A 58 -1.72 -2.24 -13.90
CA VAL A 58 -2.14 -2.62 -15.26
C VAL A 58 -3.67 -2.71 -15.37
N SER A 59 -4.33 -3.16 -14.29
CA SER A 59 -5.80 -3.23 -14.21
C SER A 59 -6.46 -1.89 -13.86
N GLN A 60 -5.71 -0.78 -13.92
CA GLN A 60 -6.21 0.58 -13.68
C GLN A 60 -6.64 0.85 -12.23
N PHE A 61 -5.96 0.31 -11.24
CA PHE A 61 -6.11 0.73 -9.85
C PHE A 61 -4.98 1.69 -9.46
N ALA A 62 -5.31 2.64 -8.57
CA ALA A 62 -4.29 3.30 -7.76
C ALA A 62 -3.79 2.31 -6.70
N THR A 63 -2.47 2.25 -6.48
CA THR A 63 -1.89 1.26 -5.57
C THR A 63 -1.03 1.90 -4.50
N SER A 64 -0.97 1.31 -3.31
CA SER A 64 0.00 1.66 -2.28
C SER A 64 0.54 0.41 -1.61
N LEU A 65 1.87 0.33 -1.43
CA LEU A 65 2.53 -0.72 -0.68
C LEU A 65 3.14 -0.12 0.59
N VAL A 66 2.65 -0.55 1.73
CA VAL A 66 3.07 -0.12 3.07
C VAL A 66 3.81 -1.27 3.76
N ILE A 67 5.04 -1.00 4.20
CA ILE A 67 5.84 -1.96 4.98
C ILE A 67 5.68 -1.59 6.45
N LEU A 68 5.30 -2.56 7.29
CA LEU A 68 5.01 -2.36 8.70
C LEU A 68 6.11 -2.90 9.63
N ASP A 69 7.36 -2.84 9.18
CA ASP A 69 8.49 -3.28 9.97
C ASP A 69 8.82 -2.31 11.14
N ALA A 70 9.75 -2.72 12.00
CA ALA A 70 10.18 -1.92 13.14
C ALA A 70 10.80 -0.56 12.74
N ASN A 71 11.34 -0.46 11.52
CA ASN A 71 12.04 0.73 11.03
C ASN A 71 11.08 1.75 10.40
N SER A 72 9.93 1.31 9.91
CA SER A 72 8.94 2.18 9.27
C SER A 72 8.34 3.22 10.23
N GLY A 73 8.32 2.92 11.53
CA GLY A 73 7.67 3.75 12.54
C GLY A 73 6.15 3.82 12.42
N VAL A 74 5.54 3.11 11.47
CA VAL A 74 4.08 3.07 11.26
C VAL A 74 3.44 2.12 12.27
N ARG A 75 2.52 2.65 13.07
CA ARG A 75 1.75 1.85 14.03
C ARG A 75 0.34 1.64 13.49
N PHE A 76 -0.06 0.38 13.33
CA PHE A 76 -1.35 0.04 12.73
C PHE A 76 -2.57 0.39 13.59
N ASN A 77 -2.39 0.73 14.87
CA ASN A 77 -3.43 1.33 15.72
C ASN A 77 -3.60 2.84 15.49
N ARG A 78 -2.76 3.48 14.65
CA ARG A 78 -2.73 4.90 14.36
C ARG A 78 -3.13 5.15 12.91
N MET A 79 -4.44 5.35 12.65
CA MET A 79 -4.94 5.56 11.28
C MET A 79 -4.34 6.80 10.60
N ASP A 80 -3.93 7.80 11.36
CA ASP A 80 -3.20 8.96 10.84
C ASP A 80 -1.82 8.59 10.27
N GLN A 81 -1.13 7.61 10.89
CA GLN A 81 0.15 7.09 10.39
C GLN A 81 -0.07 6.16 9.20
N ILE A 82 -1.11 5.32 9.26
CA ILE A 82 -1.48 4.44 8.14
C ILE A 82 -1.81 5.27 6.90
N LEU A 83 -2.68 6.27 7.02
CA LEU A 83 -3.03 7.18 5.93
C LEU A 83 -1.78 7.86 5.36
N GLY A 84 -0.92 8.41 6.23
CA GLY A 84 0.33 9.02 5.79
C GLY A 84 1.21 8.09 4.98
N ALA A 85 1.40 6.85 5.46
CA ALA A 85 2.20 5.84 4.78
C ALA A 85 1.57 5.40 3.43
N ILE A 86 0.24 5.23 3.39
CA ILE A 86 -0.49 4.92 2.15
C ILE A 86 -0.24 6.02 1.11
N LEU A 87 -0.40 7.28 1.50
CA LEU A 87 -0.27 8.41 0.59
C LEU A 87 1.17 8.63 0.09
N GLN A 88 2.17 8.41 0.94
CA GLN A 88 3.58 8.46 0.54
C GLN A 88 3.92 7.44 -0.55
N ASN A 89 3.30 6.25 -0.49
CA ASN A 89 3.59 5.13 -1.40
C ASN A 89 2.56 4.99 -2.52
N LEU A 90 1.68 5.99 -2.69
CA LEU A 90 0.61 5.95 -3.70
C LEU A 90 1.20 5.98 -5.12
N LYS A 91 0.68 5.10 -5.99
CA LYS A 91 1.13 4.93 -7.37
C LYS A 91 -0.05 4.66 -8.29
N ILE A 92 -0.14 5.38 -9.38
CA ILE A 92 -1.23 5.27 -10.39
C ILE A 92 -0.78 4.69 -11.73
N ASP A 93 0.53 4.55 -11.95
CA ASP A 93 1.11 3.99 -13.17
C ASP A 93 2.47 3.31 -12.91
N ASN A 94 2.98 2.61 -13.92
CA ASN A 94 4.27 1.91 -13.87
C ASN A 94 5.47 2.80 -14.28
N ASN A 95 5.26 4.05 -14.67
CA ASN A 95 6.34 4.94 -15.08
C ASN A 95 7.14 5.40 -13.86
N GLY A 96 8.30 4.79 -13.66
CA GLY A 96 9.15 4.90 -12.49
C GLY A 96 9.88 6.24 -12.32
N GLY A 97 9.18 7.36 -12.31
CA GLY A 97 9.75 8.64 -11.89
C GLY A 97 9.88 8.71 -10.37
N SER A 98 10.98 9.26 -9.86
CA SER A 98 11.26 9.49 -8.45
C SER A 98 10.41 10.59 -7.79
N SER A 99 9.34 11.05 -8.43
CA SER A 99 8.44 12.05 -7.90
C SER A 99 7.53 11.44 -6.81
N ASN A 100 7.29 12.20 -5.76
CA ASN A 100 6.33 11.87 -4.71
C ASN A 100 5.02 11.35 -5.32
N GLY A 101 4.68 10.10 -5.03
CA GLY A 101 3.53 9.43 -5.62
C GLY A 101 2.20 10.16 -5.36
N LEU A 102 2.06 10.82 -4.20
CA LEU A 102 0.90 11.65 -3.88
C LEU A 102 0.80 12.87 -4.79
N ALA A 103 1.90 13.59 -5.04
CA ALA A 103 1.90 14.77 -5.92
C ALA A 103 1.38 14.43 -7.31
N ARG A 104 1.93 13.36 -7.90
CA ARG A 104 1.50 12.86 -9.21
C ARG A 104 0.04 12.41 -9.23
N THR A 105 -0.40 11.79 -8.15
CA THR A 105 -1.81 11.39 -8.01
C THR A 105 -2.72 12.60 -7.93
N LEU A 106 -2.37 13.63 -7.16
CA LEU A 106 -3.15 14.85 -7.07
C LEU A 106 -3.20 15.61 -8.41
N ASP A 107 -2.08 15.65 -9.17
CA ASP A 107 -2.07 16.23 -10.51
C ASP A 107 -3.00 15.44 -11.46
N PHE A 108 -2.91 14.11 -11.46
CA PHE A 108 -3.81 13.25 -12.26
C PHE A 108 -5.29 13.48 -11.92
N LEU A 109 -5.62 13.60 -10.63
CA LEU A 109 -6.98 13.86 -10.17
C LEU A 109 -7.45 15.27 -10.59
N ALA A 110 -6.59 16.28 -10.47
CA ALA A 110 -6.88 17.65 -10.88
C ALA A 110 -7.10 17.76 -12.40
N ASP A 111 -6.24 17.11 -13.20
CA ASP A 111 -6.38 17.04 -14.66
C ASP A 111 -7.67 16.29 -15.05
N SER A 112 -8.05 15.26 -14.29
CA SER A 112 -9.31 14.53 -14.50
C SER A 112 -10.52 15.39 -14.20
N ALA A 113 -10.48 16.17 -13.14
CA ALA A 113 -11.53 17.12 -12.79
C ALA A 113 -11.70 18.18 -13.88
N GLU A 114 -10.59 18.68 -14.44
CA GLU A 114 -10.62 19.68 -15.52
C GLU A 114 -11.17 19.09 -16.82
N ARG A 115 -10.74 17.89 -17.20
CA ARG A 115 -11.27 17.18 -18.38
C ARG A 115 -12.75 16.86 -18.27
N ALA A 116 -13.23 16.56 -17.07
CA ALA A 116 -14.63 16.25 -16.84
C ALA A 116 -15.56 17.44 -17.16
N LYS A 117 -15.08 18.68 -17.06
CA LYS A 117 -15.86 19.89 -17.41
C LYS A 117 -16.33 19.91 -18.87
N SER A 118 -15.60 19.24 -19.75
CA SER A 118 -15.93 19.17 -21.18
C SER A 118 -17.09 18.23 -21.52
N ASN A 119 -17.58 17.41 -20.57
CA ASN A 119 -18.63 16.42 -20.81
C ASN A 119 -19.63 16.35 -19.64
N SER A 120 -20.59 17.26 -19.66
CA SER A 120 -21.54 17.51 -18.56
C SER A 120 -22.52 16.37 -18.24
N ASN A 121 -22.64 15.36 -19.12
CA ASN A 121 -23.63 14.29 -18.97
C ASN A 121 -23.08 13.03 -18.26
N THR A 122 -21.83 13.03 -17.82
CA THR A 122 -21.19 11.87 -17.21
C THR A 122 -21.32 11.87 -15.67
N LYS A 123 -21.27 10.67 -15.07
CA LYS A 123 -21.15 10.52 -13.59
C LYS A 123 -19.91 11.21 -13.05
N SER A 124 -18.79 11.16 -13.82
CA SER A 124 -17.54 11.83 -13.51
C SER A 124 -17.73 13.34 -13.43
N TYR A 125 -18.40 13.95 -14.40
CA TYR A 125 -18.71 15.38 -14.36
C TYR A 125 -19.48 15.78 -13.11
N ARG A 126 -20.54 15.04 -12.75
CA ARG A 126 -21.35 15.34 -11.57
C ARG A 126 -20.51 15.30 -10.29
N PHE A 127 -19.68 14.24 -10.15
CA PHE A 127 -18.78 14.15 -9.01
C PHE A 127 -17.82 15.34 -8.92
N TRP A 128 -17.11 15.64 -10.03
CA TRP A 128 -16.11 16.70 -10.04
C TRP A 128 -16.74 18.10 -9.93
N ALA A 129 -17.93 18.31 -10.49
CA ALA A 129 -18.65 19.57 -10.33
C ALA A 129 -18.98 19.84 -8.84
N GLU A 130 -19.44 18.84 -8.10
CA GLU A 130 -19.68 18.96 -6.67
C GLU A 130 -18.39 19.23 -5.88
N VAL A 131 -17.27 18.57 -6.25
CA VAL A 131 -15.98 18.77 -5.58
C VAL A 131 -15.33 20.11 -5.93
N THR A 132 -15.46 20.61 -7.16
CA THR A 132 -14.72 21.80 -7.63
C THR A 132 -15.51 23.10 -7.65
N ASN A 133 -16.84 23.07 -7.80
CA ASN A 133 -17.64 24.27 -7.94
C ASN A 133 -18.14 24.84 -6.60
N ASN A 134 -18.25 23.99 -5.58
CA ASN A 134 -18.70 24.41 -4.26
C ASN A 134 -17.51 24.76 -3.37
N TRP A 135 -17.43 26.01 -2.85
CA TRP A 135 -16.39 26.44 -1.92
C TRP A 135 -16.77 26.22 -0.46
N LYS A 136 -17.99 25.82 -0.18
CA LYS A 136 -18.43 25.48 1.16
C LYS A 136 -18.41 23.97 1.31
N TRP A 137 -17.76 23.51 2.37
CA TRP A 137 -17.93 22.15 2.82
C TRP A 137 -19.04 22.13 3.87
N ASP A 138 -20.05 21.33 3.64
CA ASP A 138 -21.18 21.08 4.55
C ASP A 138 -21.56 19.60 4.54
N SER A 139 -22.65 19.24 5.22
CA SER A 139 -23.14 17.86 5.30
C SER A 139 -23.56 17.26 3.96
N SER A 140 -23.74 18.07 2.92
CA SER A 140 -24.06 17.65 1.55
C SER A 140 -22.83 17.54 0.66
N ALA A 141 -21.64 17.88 1.18
CA ALA A 141 -20.41 17.81 0.41
C ALA A 141 -20.12 16.38 -0.09
N LYS A 142 -19.64 16.27 -1.31
CA LYS A 142 -19.33 14.98 -1.95
C LYS A 142 -18.17 14.25 -1.26
N LEU A 143 -17.18 14.99 -0.76
CA LEU A 143 -16.10 14.45 0.04
C LEU A 143 -16.47 14.52 1.53
N MET A 144 -16.24 13.44 2.24
CA MET A 144 -16.53 13.32 3.67
C MET A 144 -15.47 13.99 4.54
N SER A 145 -14.25 14.16 4.01
CA SER A 145 -13.13 14.81 4.70
C SER A 145 -13.02 16.27 4.31
N PRO A 146 -13.37 17.22 5.19
CA PRO A 146 -13.19 18.65 4.91
C PRO A 146 -11.74 19.00 4.63
N ALA A 147 -10.82 18.31 5.29
CA ALA A 147 -9.40 18.51 5.13
C ALA A 147 -8.92 18.17 3.71
N LEU A 148 -9.30 17.00 3.22
CA LEU A 148 -8.96 16.57 1.86
C LEU A 148 -9.64 17.49 0.84
N PHE A 149 -10.88 17.88 1.07
CA PHE A 149 -11.61 18.81 0.22
C PHE A 149 -10.83 20.12 0.03
N VAL A 150 -10.42 20.76 1.13
CA VAL A 150 -9.62 22.00 1.08
C VAL A 150 -8.27 21.79 0.41
N ALA A 151 -7.56 20.73 0.79
CA ALA A 151 -6.25 20.41 0.23
C ALA A 151 -6.30 20.18 -1.29
N PHE A 152 -7.28 19.41 -1.77
CA PHE A 152 -7.43 19.14 -3.20
C PHE A 152 -7.80 20.40 -3.99
N ARG A 153 -8.70 21.21 -3.47
CA ARG A 153 -9.06 22.49 -4.12
C ARG A 153 -7.88 23.45 -4.19
N ALA A 154 -7.11 23.54 -3.10
CA ALA A 154 -5.89 24.33 -3.10
C ALA A 154 -4.88 23.81 -4.13
N TRP A 155 -4.71 22.49 -4.22
CA TRP A 155 -3.84 21.85 -5.20
C TRP A 155 -4.25 22.17 -6.63
N ALA A 156 -5.53 22.04 -6.95
CA ALA A 156 -6.06 22.32 -8.28
C ALA A 156 -5.97 23.81 -8.68
N ALA A 157 -6.06 24.72 -7.71
CA ALA A 157 -6.07 26.16 -7.95
C ALA A 157 -4.66 26.78 -8.00
N THR A 158 -3.68 26.22 -7.30
CA THR A 158 -2.34 26.83 -7.16
C THR A 158 -1.28 26.13 -7.97
N LYS A 159 -0.33 26.93 -8.50
CA LYS A 159 0.95 26.45 -9.05
C LYS A 159 2.13 26.79 -8.11
N SER A 160 1.85 27.36 -6.94
CA SER A 160 2.88 27.70 -5.95
C SER A 160 3.47 26.42 -5.36
N GLN A 161 4.75 26.17 -5.61
CA GLN A 161 5.43 24.99 -5.08
C GLN A 161 5.44 24.96 -3.55
N PRO A 162 5.70 26.04 -2.81
CA PRO A 162 5.60 26.03 -1.36
C PRO A 162 4.23 25.61 -0.82
N VAL A 163 3.12 26.00 -1.45
CA VAL A 163 1.77 25.58 -1.06
C VAL A 163 1.58 24.10 -1.35
N ARG A 164 2.04 23.61 -2.51
CA ARG A 164 1.99 22.20 -2.87
C ARG A 164 2.79 21.32 -1.91
N ASP A 165 3.98 21.77 -1.51
CA ASP A 165 4.80 21.07 -0.54
C ASP A 165 4.11 20.95 0.82
N LEU A 166 3.46 22.03 1.30
CA LEU A 166 2.66 22.00 2.52
C LEU A 166 1.49 21.03 2.44
N ILE A 167 0.81 20.93 1.29
CA ILE A 167 -0.28 19.95 1.08
C ILE A 167 0.25 18.54 1.16
N ILE A 168 1.37 18.26 0.48
CA ILE A 168 2.01 16.95 0.50
C ILE A 168 2.42 16.57 1.92
N ASP A 169 3.14 17.45 2.61
CA ASP A 169 3.61 17.21 3.98
C ASP A 169 2.45 16.98 4.94
N TRP A 170 1.37 17.72 4.78
CA TRP A 170 0.21 17.60 5.66
C TRP A 170 -0.58 16.31 5.42
N LEU A 171 -0.80 15.91 4.16
CA LEU A 171 -1.54 14.70 3.80
C LEU A 171 -0.72 13.43 4.03
N SER A 172 0.55 13.43 3.61
CA SER A 172 1.44 12.26 3.65
C SER A 172 2.39 12.26 4.85
N PHE A 173 2.02 12.94 5.91
CA PHE A 173 2.84 13.12 7.10
C PHE A 173 3.60 11.84 7.52
N PRO A 174 4.95 11.85 7.50
CA PRO A 174 5.74 10.68 7.83
C PRO A 174 5.51 10.24 9.29
N ALA A 175 5.44 8.93 9.53
CA ALA A 175 5.19 8.36 10.85
C ALA A 175 6.22 8.79 11.90
N ASN A 176 7.46 9.01 11.48
CA ASN A 176 8.62 9.38 12.34
C ASN A 176 8.71 10.88 12.64
N TYR A 177 7.96 11.74 11.95
CA TYR A 177 7.98 13.17 12.23
C TYR A 177 7.13 13.48 13.46
N ARG A 178 7.71 14.21 14.40
CA ARG A 178 7.02 14.68 15.60
C ARG A 178 6.15 15.92 15.36
N THR A 179 6.24 16.54 14.18
CA THR A 179 5.46 17.71 13.80
C THR A 179 3.98 17.32 13.72
N GLN A 180 3.15 18.06 14.40
CA GLN A 180 1.72 17.77 14.43
C GLN A 180 1.06 18.19 13.11
N ARG A 181 0.29 17.33 12.47
CA ARG A 181 -0.52 17.68 11.28
C ARG A 181 -1.32 18.95 11.43
N LYS A 182 -1.80 19.23 12.65
CA LYS A 182 -2.50 20.49 12.96
C LYS A 182 -1.66 21.74 12.70
N LYS A 183 -0.33 21.68 12.94
CA LYS A 183 0.58 22.82 12.65
C LYS A 183 0.74 22.99 11.14
N LEU A 184 0.93 21.90 10.39
CA LEU A 184 1.03 21.92 8.93
C LEU A 184 -0.26 22.43 8.30
N TYR A 185 -1.41 21.95 8.78
CA TYR A 185 -2.71 22.43 8.31
C TYR A 185 -2.90 23.93 8.55
N ARG A 186 -2.55 24.46 9.73
CA ARG A 186 -2.62 25.89 10.01
C ARG A 186 -1.71 26.72 9.09
N ALA A 187 -0.50 26.23 8.83
CA ALA A 187 0.41 26.88 7.90
C ALA A 187 -0.17 26.88 6.48
N LEU A 188 -0.74 25.75 6.02
CA LEU A 188 -1.43 25.65 4.74
C LEU A 188 -2.58 26.65 4.62
N VAL A 189 -3.47 26.74 5.62
CA VAL A 189 -4.60 27.67 5.60
C VAL A 189 -4.13 29.13 5.61
N SER A 190 -3.09 29.45 6.40
CA SER A 190 -2.49 30.79 6.42
C SER A 190 -1.95 31.18 5.04
N ASP A 191 -1.26 30.26 4.37
CA ASP A 191 -0.67 30.47 3.05
C ASP A 191 -1.74 30.63 1.96
N LEU A 192 -2.80 29.81 2.03
CA LEU A 192 -3.97 29.93 1.16
C LEU A 192 -4.66 31.28 1.31
N ASN A 193 -4.90 31.75 2.52
CA ASN A 193 -5.48 33.06 2.78
C ASN A 193 -4.63 34.21 2.20
N THR A 194 -3.31 34.05 2.19
CA THR A 194 -2.38 35.01 1.60
C THR A 194 -2.44 35.03 0.07
N HIS A 195 -2.54 33.84 -0.55
CA HIS A 195 -2.53 33.69 -2.00
C HIS A 195 -3.88 34.01 -2.66
N PHE A 196 -4.97 33.57 -2.04
CA PHE A 196 -6.30 33.68 -2.66
C PHE A 196 -7.06 34.95 -2.26
N ARG A 197 -6.61 35.68 -1.26
CA ARG A 197 -7.15 37.02 -0.81
C ARG A 197 -8.65 37.22 -1.07
N ASP A 198 -9.45 36.17 -1.04
CA ASP A 198 -10.89 36.26 -1.19
C ASP A 198 -11.48 36.54 0.20
N PRO A 199 -12.04 37.75 0.45
CA PRO A 199 -12.69 38.07 1.73
C PRO A 199 -13.94 37.21 2.00
N ARG A 200 -14.41 36.45 1.00
CA ARG A 200 -15.48 35.46 1.11
C ARG A 200 -14.96 34.05 1.35
N SER A 201 -13.63 33.88 1.48
CA SER A 201 -13.08 32.55 1.72
C SER A 201 -13.47 32.08 3.10
N ASP A 202 -14.35 31.08 3.16
CA ASP A 202 -14.71 30.34 4.37
C ASP A 202 -13.49 29.56 4.95
N TYR A 203 -12.27 29.84 4.48
CA TYR A 203 -11.03 29.24 4.97
C TYR A 203 -10.78 29.50 6.46
N GLN A 204 -11.28 30.61 7.01
CA GLN A 204 -11.23 30.86 8.45
C GLN A 204 -11.95 29.78 9.27
N ILE A 205 -13.07 29.24 8.75
CA ILE A 205 -13.80 28.14 9.40
C ILE A 205 -12.91 26.89 9.50
N TYR A 206 -12.03 26.69 8.53
CA TYR A 206 -11.10 25.56 8.51
C TYR A 206 -9.86 25.81 9.38
N SER A 207 -9.50 27.07 9.67
CA SER A 207 -8.37 27.41 10.55
C SER A 207 -8.62 27.08 12.01
N ASP A 208 -9.87 27.06 12.45
CA ASP A 208 -10.25 26.87 13.86
C ASP A 208 -10.27 25.41 14.34
N GLY A 209 -9.63 24.53 13.58
CA GLY A 209 -9.39 23.17 14.03
C GLY A 209 -10.48 22.17 13.69
N VAL A 210 -11.37 22.52 12.77
CA VAL A 210 -12.42 21.63 12.24
C VAL A 210 -11.83 20.35 11.66
N VAL A 211 -10.54 20.39 11.28
CA VAL A 211 -9.90 19.26 10.61
C VAL A 211 -8.71 18.79 11.41
N SER A 212 -8.98 18.01 12.41
CA SER A 212 -7.97 17.25 13.11
C SER A 212 -7.99 15.80 12.65
N PHE A 213 -6.86 15.28 12.13
CA PHE A 213 -6.68 13.84 12.00
C PHE A 213 -6.51 13.14 13.36
N HIS A 214 -6.40 13.91 14.44
CA HIS A 214 -6.21 13.44 15.80
C HIS A 214 -7.53 13.39 16.57
N THR A 215 -8.52 12.67 16.07
CA THR A 215 -9.70 12.28 16.87
C THR A 215 -9.47 10.89 17.46
N SER A 216 -10.11 10.59 18.58
CA SER A 216 -9.97 9.29 19.24
C SER A 216 -10.31 8.10 18.34
N GLN A 217 -11.14 8.29 17.33
CA GLN A 217 -11.55 7.26 16.36
C GLN A 217 -10.95 7.43 14.97
N TYR A 218 -10.09 8.43 14.77
CA TYR A 218 -9.49 8.75 13.47
C TYR A 218 -10.48 8.86 12.29
N LYS A 219 -11.72 9.24 12.57
CA LYS A 219 -12.79 9.32 11.56
C LYS A 219 -12.37 10.14 10.35
N SER A 220 -11.70 11.26 10.57
CA SER A 220 -11.22 12.14 9.49
C SER A 220 -10.19 11.46 8.57
N CYS A 221 -9.35 10.58 9.12
CA CYS A 221 -8.37 9.82 8.33
C CYS A 221 -9.05 8.75 7.49
N TRP A 222 -10.03 8.03 8.06
CA TRP A 222 -10.82 7.05 7.35
C TRP A 222 -11.61 7.69 6.20
N ASN A 223 -12.27 8.81 6.48
CA ASN A 223 -13.00 9.58 5.49
C ASN A 223 -12.09 10.03 4.35
N ALA A 224 -10.90 10.57 4.67
CA ALA A 224 -9.95 11.00 3.65
C ALA A 224 -9.44 9.84 2.77
N LEU A 225 -9.26 8.66 3.35
CA LEU A 225 -8.86 7.47 2.58
C LEU A 225 -9.94 7.06 1.60
N GLU A 226 -11.21 6.99 2.04
CA GLU A 226 -12.31 6.65 1.14
C GLU A 226 -12.55 7.74 0.10
N ASP A 227 -12.46 9.01 0.47
CA ASP A 227 -12.58 10.10 -0.49
C ASP A 227 -11.57 10.01 -1.63
N ILE A 228 -10.30 9.67 -1.32
CA ILE A 228 -9.27 9.46 -2.36
C ILE A 228 -9.63 8.25 -3.24
N ASN A 229 -10.15 7.16 -2.64
CA ASN A 229 -10.63 6.00 -3.39
C ASN A 229 -11.74 6.39 -4.39
N GLN A 230 -12.72 7.19 -3.94
CA GLN A 230 -13.80 7.70 -4.78
C GLN A 230 -13.29 8.67 -5.87
N MET A 231 -12.35 9.55 -5.52
CA MET A 231 -11.72 10.45 -6.50
C MET A 231 -10.98 9.67 -7.58
N CYS A 232 -10.25 8.62 -7.22
CA CYS A 232 -9.62 7.70 -8.17
C CYS A 232 -10.65 7.07 -9.12
N SER A 233 -11.77 6.60 -8.57
CA SER A 233 -12.86 6.03 -9.36
C SER A 233 -13.50 7.05 -10.31
N ALA A 234 -13.73 8.28 -9.84
CA ALA A 234 -14.26 9.37 -10.66
C ALA A 234 -13.27 9.82 -11.75
N ALA A 235 -11.97 9.61 -11.54
CA ALA A 235 -10.92 9.88 -12.52
C ALA A 235 -10.75 8.77 -13.57
N GLY A 236 -11.55 7.70 -13.50
CA GLY A 236 -11.53 6.58 -14.47
C GLY A 236 -10.69 5.39 -14.05
N LEU A 237 -10.11 5.40 -12.84
CA LEU A 237 -9.51 4.22 -12.25
C LEU A 237 -10.61 3.31 -11.64
N LYS A 238 -10.26 2.09 -11.28
CA LYS A 238 -11.18 1.15 -10.61
C LYS A 238 -11.23 1.31 -9.08
N GLY A 239 -10.58 2.33 -8.55
CA GLY A 239 -10.41 2.57 -7.12
C GLY A 239 -8.98 2.32 -6.66
N MET A 240 -8.80 1.99 -5.37
CA MET A 240 -7.50 1.79 -4.75
C MET A 240 -7.27 0.36 -4.31
N VAL A 241 -5.99 -0.06 -4.39
CA VAL A 241 -5.48 -1.31 -3.82
C VAL A 241 -4.35 -0.99 -2.86
N ILE A 242 -4.49 -1.39 -1.60
CA ILE A 242 -3.49 -1.20 -0.57
C ILE A 242 -2.89 -2.55 -0.19
N LEU A 243 -1.57 -2.61 -0.15
CA LEU A 243 -0.83 -3.82 0.20
C LEU A 243 -0.01 -3.55 1.46
N PHE A 244 -0.16 -4.41 2.47
CA PHE A 244 0.57 -4.33 3.72
C PHE A 244 1.55 -5.50 3.81
N ASP A 245 2.84 -5.19 3.74
CA ASP A 245 3.91 -6.17 3.95
C ASP A 245 4.36 -6.18 5.41
N GLU A 246 4.90 -7.30 5.87
CA GLU A 246 5.33 -7.53 7.26
C GLU A 246 4.22 -7.24 8.28
N PHE A 247 2.95 -7.55 7.90
CA PHE A 247 1.80 -7.21 8.75
C PHE A 247 1.81 -7.93 10.10
N GLU A 248 2.43 -9.09 10.20
CA GLU A 248 2.64 -9.81 11.45
C GLU A 248 3.39 -8.99 12.51
N ASP A 249 4.19 -7.99 12.13
CA ASP A 249 4.94 -7.13 13.05
C ASP A 249 4.04 -6.20 13.86
N VAL A 250 2.78 -6.07 13.51
CA VAL A 250 1.76 -5.44 14.37
C VAL A 250 1.72 -6.08 15.76
N LEU A 251 1.99 -7.39 15.88
CA LEU A 251 2.03 -8.10 17.16
C LEU A 251 3.26 -7.77 17.99
N THR A 252 4.38 -7.42 17.38
CA THR A 252 5.67 -7.15 18.03
C THR A 252 5.93 -5.66 18.22
N ASN A 253 5.57 -4.82 17.26
CA ASN A 253 5.85 -3.38 17.27
C ASN A 253 4.90 -2.55 18.14
N ILE A 254 3.81 -3.16 18.63
CA ILE A 254 2.84 -2.52 19.52
C ILE A 254 2.89 -3.22 20.86
N ASN A 255 3.40 -2.57 21.91
CA ASN A 255 3.56 -3.21 23.21
C ASN A 255 2.25 -3.24 24.04
N ASN A 256 1.42 -2.20 23.95
CA ASN A 256 0.21 -2.06 24.74
C ASN A 256 -0.94 -2.86 24.14
N ILE A 257 -1.63 -3.68 24.97
CA ILE A 257 -2.72 -4.54 24.51
C ILE A 257 -3.91 -3.74 23.97
N ASN A 258 -4.27 -2.60 24.56
CA ASN A 258 -5.36 -1.76 24.06
C ASN A 258 -5.02 -1.20 22.66
N HIS A 259 -3.75 -0.91 22.41
CA HIS A 259 -3.30 -0.50 21.09
C HIS A 259 -3.33 -1.65 20.08
N LYS A 260 -3.07 -2.90 20.53
CA LYS A 260 -3.22 -4.08 19.67
C LYS A 260 -4.68 -4.32 19.31
N GLU A 261 -5.59 -4.21 20.25
CA GLU A 261 -7.04 -4.26 19.98
C GLU A 261 -7.46 -3.18 18.97
N ALA A 262 -6.98 -1.95 19.14
CA ALA A 262 -7.24 -0.88 18.18
C ALA A 262 -6.66 -1.17 16.78
N ALA A 263 -5.51 -1.85 16.71
CA ALA A 263 -4.94 -2.29 15.43
C ALA A 263 -5.80 -3.39 14.77
N PHE A 264 -6.31 -4.34 15.56
CA PHE A 264 -7.26 -5.34 15.05
C PHE A 264 -8.58 -4.68 14.61
N GLY A 265 -9.08 -3.70 15.36
CA GLY A 265 -10.23 -2.90 14.96
C GLY A 265 -10.04 -2.21 13.60
N ASN A 266 -8.85 -1.67 13.33
CA ASN A 266 -8.53 -1.11 12.02
C ASN A 266 -8.49 -2.19 10.92
N LEU A 267 -7.93 -3.38 11.19
CA LEU A 267 -7.97 -4.51 10.25
C LEU A 267 -9.41 -4.87 9.90
N PHE A 268 -10.29 -5.02 10.89
CA PHE A 268 -11.68 -5.40 10.68
C PHE A 268 -12.47 -4.33 9.90
N ARG A 269 -12.16 -3.05 10.07
CA ARG A 269 -12.73 -1.99 9.23
C ARG A 269 -12.33 -2.13 7.75
N PHE A 270 -11.09 -2.47 7.48
CA PHE A 270 -10.67 -2.78 6.10
C PHE A 270 -11.39 -4.02 5.55
N VAL A 271 -11.59 -5.03 6.39
CA VAL A 271 -12.30 -6.27 6.00
C VAL A 271 -13.77 -6.02 5.71
N SER A 272 -14.44 -5.21 6.52
CA SER A 272 -15.85 -4.88 6.35
C SER A 272 -16.12 -3.92 5.18
N GLY A 273 -15.08 -3.22 4.67
CA GLY A 273 -15.27 -2.18 3.66
C GLY A 273 -15.92 -0.90 4.21
N ASP A 274 -15.85 -0.66 5.51
CA ASP A 274 -16.46 0.51 6.16
C ASP A 274 -15.41 1.33 6.93
N PRO A 275 -15.14 2.55 6.48
CA PRO A 275 -15.69 3.25 5.31
C PRO A 275 -14.92 3.01 3.99
N PHE A 276 -13.74 2.34 4.03
CA PHE A 276 -12.89 2.17 2.85
C PHE A 276 -13.36 1.00 1.98
N THR A 277 -13.84 1.30 0.79
CA THR A 277 -14.41 0.34 -0.16
C THR A 277 -13.42 -0.17 -1.22
N GLY A 278 -12.14 0.21 -1.13
CA GLY A 278 -11.07 -0.35 -1.96
C GLY A 278 -10.65 -1.75 -1.53
N LYS A 279 -9.63 -2.30 -2.18
CA LYS A 279 -9.10 -3.64 -1.87
C LYS A 279 -7.85 -3.55 -1.01
N THR A 280 -7.67 -4.50 -0.09
CA THR A 280 -6.48 -4.60 0.75
C THR A 280 -5.91 -6.02 0.77
N PHE A 281 -4.58 -6.12 0.81
CA PHE A 281 -3.86 -7.39 0.91
C PHE A 281 -2.86 -7.32 2.06
N TYR A 282 -2.79 -8.37 2.86
CA TYR A 282 -1.95 -8.43 4.05
C TYR A 282 -1.03 -9.64 3.98
N ALA A 283 0.29 -9.42 4.00
CA ALA A 283 1.25 -10.52 4.11
C ALA A 283 1.42 -10.91 5.58
N VAL A 284 1.06 -12.16 5.91
CA VAL A 284 1.11 -12.69 7.26
C VAL A 284 1.72 -14.09 7.30
N THR A 285 2.16 -14.51 8.49
CA THR A 285 2.54 -15.91 8.74
C THR A 285 1.30 -16.80 8.89
N PRO A 286 1.39 -18.13 8.66
CA PRO A 286 0.26 -19.03 8.81
C PRO A 286 -0.37 -19.01 10.22
N SER A 287 0.44 -18.81 11.26
CA SER A 287 0.00 -18.75 12.65
C SER A 287 -0.51 -17.38 13.11
N PHE A 288 -0.57 -16.38 12.24
CA PHE A 288 -0.88 -14.99 12.61
C PHE A 288 -2.21 -14.89 13.38
N ILE A 289 -3.31 -15.41 12.83
CA ILE A 289 -4.64 -15.34 13.47
C ILE A 289 -4.60 -16.02 14.84
N GLN A 290 -4.04 -17.24 14.93
CA GLN A 290 -3.94 -17.95 16.21
C GLN A 290 -3.12 -17.18 17.24
N ARG A 291 -2.05 -16.51 16.82
CA ARG A 291 -1.24 -15.65 17.69
C ARG A 291 -2.02 -14.44 18.19
N CYS A 292 -2.87 -13.82 17.35
CA CYS A 292 -3.75 -12.72 17.74
C CYS A 292 -4.73 -13.18 18.82
N VAL A 293 -5.41 -14.30 18.59
CA VAL A 293 -6.38 -14.88 19.54
C VAL A 293 -5.71 -15.24 20.86
N ASN A 294 -4.60 -15.98 20.82
CA ASN A 294 -3.86 -16.36 22.03
C ASN A 294 -3.39 -15.14 22.83
N LEU A 295 -2.93 -14.10 22.16
CA LEU A 295 -2.48 -12.87 22.79
C LEU A 295 -3.63 -12.17 23.54
N LEU A 296 -4.82 -12.10 22.95
CA LEU A 296 -6.00 -11.50 23.57
C LEU A 296 -6.45 -12.33 24.80
N ILE A 297 -6.53 -13.64 24.68
CA ILE A 297 -6.90 -14.56 25.76
C ILE A 297 -5.91 -14.43 26.93
N THR A 298 -4.61 -14.47 26.65
CA THR A 298 -3.56 -14.36 27.68
C THR A 298 -3.61 -13.01 28.43
N ASN A 299 -4.12 -11.96 27.79
CA ASN A 299 -4.31 -10.64 28.41
C ASN A 299 -5.73 -10.41 28.93
N ASN A 300 -6.53 -11.47 29.14
CA ASN A 300 -7.88 -11.44 29.72
C ASN A 300 -8.87 -10.54 28.96
N ARG A 301 -8.78 -10.52 27.63
CA ARG A 301 -9.70 -9.72 26.77
C ARG A 301 -10.97 -10.50 26.43
N TRP A 302 -11.67 -10.96 27.44
CA TRP A 302 -12.86 -11.83 27.29
C TRP A 302 -14.03 -11.19 26.55
N ASN A 303 -14.13 -9.86 26.59
CA ASN A 303 -15.20 -9.09 25.91
C ASN A 303 -14.85 -8.74 24.45
N PHE A 304 -13.70 -9.20 23.93
CA PHE A 304 -13.34 -8.99 22.53
C PHE A 304 -14.18 -9.88 21.64
N ASP A 305 -14.64 -9.36 20.50
CA ASP A 305 -15.39 -10.14 19.52
C ASP A 305 -14.45 -10.99 18.66
N TYR A 306 -14.17 -12.20 19.11
CA TYR A 306 -13.30 -13.16 18.44
C TYR A 306 -13.86 -13.63 17.09
N GLY A 307 -15.20 -13.61 16.90
CA GLY A 307 -15.84 -14.00 15.64
C GLY A 307 -15.40 -13.15 14.44
N GLN A 308 -14.87 -11.96 14.68
CA GLN A 308 -14.33 -11.14 13.60
C GLN A 308 -13.09 -11.77 12.94
N PHE A 309 -12.33 -12.61 13.64
CA PHE A 309 -11.21 -13.35 13.04
C PHE A 309 -11.68 -14.46 12.09
N ASP A 310 -12.86 -15.02 12.30
CA ASP A 310 -13.43 -16.08 11.46
C ASP A 310 -13.91 -15.52 10.09
N ASN A 311 -14.20 -14.23 10.03
CA ASN A 311 -14.59 -13.53 8.81
C ASN A 311 -13.40 -13.11 7.92
N LEU A 312 -12.16 -13.36 8.35
CA LEU A 312 -10.98 -13.01 7.58
C LEU A 312 -10.80 -13.97 6.39
N GLU A 313 -10.95 -13.45 5.18
CA GLU A 313 -10.62 -14.23 3.98
C GLU A 313 -9.11 -14.47 3.93
N THR A 314 -8.71 -15.73 3.76
CA THR A 314 -7.30 -16.12 3.76
C THR A 314 -6.94 -16.86 2.48
N PHE A 315 -5.71 -16.66 2.05
CA PHE A 315 -5.09 -17.33 0.92
C PHE A 315 -3.75 -17.95 1.35
N GLU A 316 -3.63 -19.26 1.27
CA GLU A 316 -2.39 -19.94 1.62
C GLU A 316 -1.48 -20.08 0.41
N MET A 317 -0.24 -19.62 0.56
CA MET A 317 0.81 -19.76 -0.45
C MET A 317 1.53 -21.08 -0.25
N SER A 318 1.45 -21.96 -1.23
CA SER A 318 2.24 -23.21 -1.23
C SER A 318 3.74 -22.91 -1.35
N PRO A 319 4.61 -23.64 -0.67
CA PRO A 319 6.05 -23.55 -0.87
C PRO A 319 6.43 -23.86 -2.33
N LEU A 320 7.49 -23.23 -2.83
CA LEU A 320 8.04 -23.57 -4.15
C LEU A 320 8.58 -25.02 -4.13
N SER A 321 8.28 -25.79 -5.19
CA SER A 321 8.84 -27.12 -5.39
C SER A 321 10.35 -27.03 -5.70
N GLU A 322 11.06 -28.16 -5.61
CA GLU A 322 12.46 -28.23 -6.02
C GLU A 322 12.61 -27.81 -7.49
N GLN A 323 11.72 -28.25 -8.38
CA GLN A 323 11.75 -27.88 -9.79
C GLN A 323 11.57 -26.36 -9.97
N ASN A 324 10.62 -25.74 -9.25
CA ASN A 324 10.45 -24.27 -9.31
C ASN A 324 11.71 -23.53 -8.85
N LEU A 325 12.42 -24.03 -7.83
CA LEU A 325 13.66 -23.42 -7.38
C LEU A 325 14.79 -23.56 -8.42
N LEU A 326 14.85 -24.68 -9.13
CA LEU A 326 15.78 -24.88 -10.25
C LEU A 326 15.46 -23.93 -11.41
N ASP A 327 14.20 -23.82 -11.81
CA ASP A 327 13.76 -22.90 -12.84
C ASP A 327 14.08 -21.44 -12.49
N LEU A 328 13.90 -21.07 -11.21
CA LEU A 328 14.27 -19.74 -10.71
C LEU A 328 15.78 -19.51 -10.82
N ALA A 329 16.59 -20.48 -10.42
CA ALA A 329 18.04 -20.41 -10.51
C ALA A 329 18.54 -20.29 -11.96
N GLU A 330 17.92 -20.97 -12.90
CA GLU A 330 18.21 -20.85 -14.35
C GLU A 330 17.89 -19.44 -14.86
N ARG A 331 16.76 -18.86 -14.44
CA ARG A 331 16.40 -17.48 -14.80
C ARG A 331 17.37 -16.45 -14.21
N ILE A 332 17.80 -16.65 -12.94
CA ILE A 332 18.84 -15.82 -12.30
C ILE A 332 20.15 -15.92 -13.10
N ALA A 333 20.57 -17.13 -13.46
CA ALA A 333 21.77 -17.35 -14.25
C ALA A 333 21.74 -16.64 -15.61
N ALA A 334 20.61 -16.73 -16.33
CA ALA A 334 20.45 -16.05 -17.62
C ALA A 334 20.50 -14.51 -17.50
N VAL A 335 19.98 -13.93 -16.43
CA VAL A 335 20.09 -12.49 -16.19
C VAL A 335 21.53 -12.13 -15.82
N HIS A 336 22.20 -12.94 -15.02
CA HIS A 336 23.58 -12.73 -14.61
C HIS A 336 24.54 -12.78 -15.81
N GLU A 337 24.39 -13.76 -16.72
CA GLU A 337 25.13 -13.83 -17.98
C GLU A 337 25.04 -12.51 -18.79
N ARG A 338 23.80 -11.98 -18.88
CA ARG A 338 23.55 -10.73 -19.63
C ARG A 338 24.13 -9.52 -18.92
N ALA A 339 23.97 -9.43 -17.60
CA ALA A 339 24.42 -8.28 -16.82
C ALA A 339 25.93 -8.11 -16.82
N TYR A 340 26.67 -9.22 -16.84
CA TYR A 340 28.14 -9.23 -16.79
C TYR A 340 28.77 -9.63 -18.14
N SER A 341 27.98 -9.82 -19.20
CA SER A 341 28.46 -10.11 -20.56
C SER A 341 29.42 -11.30 -20.67
N TYR A 342 29.11 -12.41 -19.99
CA TYR A 342 29.91 -13.65 -20.05
C TYR A 342 29.02 -14.89 -20.21
N ASN A 343 29.62 -16.03 -20.53
CA ASN A 343 28.90 -17.31 -20.66
C ASN A 343 29.20 -18.18 -19.44
N ILE A 344 28.13 -18.66 -18.78
CA ILE A 344 28.26 -19.58 -17.64
C ILE A 344 28.68 -20.96 -18.15
N THR A 345 29.73 -21.52 -17.54
CA THR A 345 30.24 -22.85 -17.93
C THR A 345 29.28 -23.96 -17.55
N PRO A 346 29.32 -25.15 -18.24
CA PRO A 346 28.55 -26.33 -17.84
C PRO A 346 28.84 -26.78 -16.40
N ASN A 347 30.08 -26.62 -15.95
CA ASN A 347 30.50 -26.97 -14.58
C ASN A 347 29.81 -26.03 -13.54
N THR A 348 29.76 -24.73 -13.82
CA THR A 348 29.07 -23.77 -12.97
C THR A 348 27.57 -24.06 -12.90
N LYS A 349 26.93 -24.38 -14.04
CA LYS A 349 25.51 -24.78 -14.07
C LYS A 349 25.26 -26.02 -13.20
N ALA A 350 26.15 -27.02 -13.27
CA ALA A 350 26.07 -28.23 -12.43
C ALA A 350 26.25 -27.91 -10.93
N LYS A 351 27.16 -27.00 -10.60
CA LYS A 351 27.40 -26.51 -9.23
C LYS A 351 26.18 -25.80 -8.67
N ILE A 352 25.57 -24.88 -9.46
CA ILE A 352 24.31 -24.19 -9.10
C ILE A 352 23.21 -25.19 -8.81
N LYS A 353 22.95 -26.13 -9.75
CA LYS A 353 21.92 -27.15 -9.59
C LYS A 353 22.08 -27.95 -8.30
N ARG A 354 23.29 -28.41 -8.00
CA ARG A 354 23.61 -29.18 -6.77
C ARG A 354 23.30 -28.30 -5.53
N LYS A 355 23.76 -27.04 -5.49
CA LYS A 355 23.55 -26.15 -4.36
C LYS A 355 22.08 -25.77 -4.14
N VAL A 356 21.31 -25.58 -5.20
CA VAL A 356 19.87 -25.32 -5.13
C VAL A 356 19.11 -26.55 -4.61
N ILE A 357 19.48 -27.78 -5.05
CA ILE A 357 18.88 -29.02 -4.53
C ILE A 357 19.20 -29.19 -3.03
N GLU A 358 20.44 -28.91 -2.61
CA GLU A 358 20.82 -28.93 -1.20
C GLU A 358 19.95 -27.93 -0.39
N ALA A 359 19.78 -26.71 -0.89
CA ALA A 359 18.92 -25.70 -0.27
C ALA A 359 17.42 -26.11 -0.25
N ALA A 360 16.95 -26.80 -1.30
CA ALA A 360 15.58 -27.30 -1.39
C ALA A 360 15.26 -28.37 -0.32
N LYS A 361 16.24 -29.07 0.19
CA LYS A 361 16.12 -30.04 1.28
C LYS A 361 16.16 -29.44 2.68
N SER A 362 16.50 -28.15 2.78
CA SER A 362 16.56 -27.45 4.04
C SER A 362 15.15 -27.10 4.59
N VAL A 363 15.08 -26.56 5.80
CA VAL A 363 13.82 -26.20 6.47
C VAL A 363 12.98 -25.31 5.57
N VAL A 364 11.68 -25.64 5.43
CA VAL A 364 10.71 -25.02 4.51
C VAL A 364 10.68 -23.47 4.62
N GLN A 365 10.97 -22.94 5.82
CA GLN A 365 10.84 -21.53 6.13
C GLN A 365 11.79 -20.60 5.37
N ASP A 366 12.95 -21.09 4.87
CA ASP A 366 13.95 -20.22 4.22
C ASP A 366 14.41 -20.77 2.86
N ARG A 367 13.78 -21.84 2.40
CA ARG A 367 14.18 -22.61 1.23
C ARG A 367 14.44 -21.74 -0.02
N ALA A 368 13.48 -20.89 -0.40
CA ALA A 368 13.62 -20.06 -1.59
C ALA A 368 14.74 -19.02 -1.45
N ARG A 369 14.84 -18.38 -0.27
CA ARG A 369 15.91 -17.41 0.01
C ARG A 369 17.29 -18.05 -0.04
N GLN A 370 17.43 -19.25 0.54
CA GLN A 370 18.68 -20.00 0.52
C GLN A 370 19.05 -20.45 -0.90
N ALA A 371 18.09 -20.95 -1.68
CA ALA A 371 18.33 -21.35 -3.07
C ALA A 371 18.81 -20.16 -3.92
N ILE A 372 18.16 -19.01 -3.82
CA ILE A 372 18.58 -17.79 -4.52
C ILE A 372 20.00 -17.37 -4.09
N LYS A 373 20.26 -17.34 -2.78
CA LYS A 373 21.57 -16.93 -2.23
C LYS A 373 22.69 -17.87 -2.69
N GLN A 374 22.44 -19.18 -2.71
CA GLN A 374 23.40 -20.16 -3.19
C GLN A 374 23.64 -20.04 -4.70
N ALA A 375 22.58 -19.83 -5.49
CA ALA A 375 22.73 -19.66 -6.93
C ALA A 375 23.57 -18.39 -7.26
N VAL A 376 23.22 -17.25 -6.66
CA VAL A 376 23.95 -15.98 -6.87
C VAL A 376 25.40 -16.13 -6.40
N GLY A 377 25.66 -16.69 -5.21
CA GLY A 377 27.03 -16.86 -4.70
C GLY A 377 27.91 -17.70 -5.63
N VAL A 378 27.37 -18.78 -6.23
CA VAL A 378 28.11 -19.58 -7.22
C VAL A 378 28.41 -18.79 -8.50
N LEU A 379 27.47 -17.92 -8.93
CA LEU A 379 27.64 -17.08 -10.12
C LEU A 379 28.68 -15.97 -9.88
N ASP A 380 28.64 -15.32 -8.71
CA ASP A 380 29.60 -14.28 -8.34
C ASP A 380 31.03 -14.84 -8.21
N ASP A 381 31.19 -16.07 -7.66
CA ASP A 381 32.49 -16.76 -7.54
C ASP A 381 33.10 -17.12 -8.90
N ASP A 382 32.27 -17.29 -9.93
CA ASP A 382 32.68 -17.73 -11.28
C ASP A 382 32.82 -16.59 -12.30
N LEU A 383 32.63 -15.35 -11.85
CA LEU A 383 32.82 -14.16 -12.69
C LEU A 383 34.28 -14.10 -13.19
N PRO A 384 34.49 -13.84 -14.48
CA PRO A 384 35.85 -13.55 -15.00
C PRO A 384 36.46 -12.35 -14.26
N LYS A 385 37.66 -12.52 -13.73
CA LYS A 385 38.43 -11.46 -13.05
C LYS A 385 38.93 -10.43 -14.05
#